data_740f4eb998b9ceb971314372675f35a7
#
_entry.id   740f4eb998b9ceb971314372675f35a7
#
_cell.length_a   1.000
_cell.length_b   1.000
_cell.length_c   1.000
_cell.angle_alpha   90.00
_cell.angle_beta   90.00
_cell.angle_gamma   90.00
#
_symmetry.space_group_name_H-M   'P 1'
#
loop_
_entity.id
_entity.type
_entity.pdbx_description
1 polymer ?
#
loop_
_entity_poly.entity_id
_entity_poly.type
_entity_poly.pdbx_seq_one_letter_code
_entity_poly.pdbx_strand_id
1 'polypeptide(L)'
;MSAMNTYMTFLMNSTDSGSTYTDIVPIVDYPDYMNEVNTIDVTNLQNSMHTYIMGLLDTGGDMAFTANYNKTDYQTVKALDDGTDKYLAIWFGGTESGGVITPTGTDGKWSFMGQVKVGIIGKGVDEARQMTIHVVPSSDMTFA
;
A
#
# COMPACT_ATOMS: atom_id res chain seq x y z
N MET A 1 21.02 -12.70 7.68
CA MET A 1 19.62 -12.26 7.50
C MET A 1 18.97 -13.07 6.38
N SER A 2 17.80 -13.59 6.60
CA SER A 2 17.09 -14.34 5.59
C SER A 2 16.05 -13.47 4.89
N ALA A 3 15.85 -13.72 3.59
CA ALA A 3 14.81 -13.06 2.82
C ALA A 3 13.43 -13.58 3.23
N MET A 4 12.44 -12.71 3.16
CA MET A 4 11.04 -13.08 3.40
C MET A 4 10.32 -13.19 2.06
N ASN A 5 9.36 -14.09 1.97
CA ASN A 5 8.47 -14.13 0.81
C ASN A 5 7.28 -13.18 1.02
N THR A 6 6.43 -13.05 0.02
CA THR A 6 5.28 -12.15 0.05
C THR A 6 4.05 -12.74 0.76
N TYR A 7 4.17 -13.94 1.32
CA TYR A 7 3.11 -14.56 2.08
C TYR A 7 2.79 -13.72 3.34
N MET A 8 1.54 -13.61 3.71
CA MET A 8 1.09 -12.80 4.86
C MET A 8 1.34 -11.30 4.67
N THR A 9 1.06 -10.77 3.48
CA THR A 9 1.04 -9.33 3.21
C THR A 9 -0.41 -8.85 3.16
N PHE A 10 -0.72 -7.79 3.89
CA PHE A 10 -2.10 -7.32 4.06
C PHE A 10 -2.22 -5.83 3.79
N LEU A 11 -3.30 -5.45 3.10
CA LEU A 11 -3.72 -4.06 2.98
C LEU A 11 -4.79 -3.80 4.04
N MET A 12 -4.52 -2.90 4.96
CA MET A 12 -5.33 -2.69 6.16
C MET A 12 -6.01 -1.33 6.13
N ASN A 13 -7.13 -1.23 6.82
CA ASN A 13 -7.91 0.01 6.96
C ASN A 13 -8.34 0.18 8.42
N SER A 14 -8.41 1.43 8.88
CA SER A 14 -8.92 1.77 10.21
C SER A 14 -10.10 2.71 10.10
N THR A 15 -11.12 2.47 10.92
CA THR A 15 -12.31 3.34 11.03
C THR A 15 -12.33 4.11 12.36
N ASP A 16 -11.32 3.92 13.21
CA ASP A 16 -11.22 4.55 14.54
C ASP A 16 -9.96 5.40 14.69
N SER A 17 -9.60 6.12 13.63
CA SER A 17 -8.47 7.07 13.60
C SER A 17 -7.11 6.39 13.82
N GLY A 18 -6.97 5.16 13.36
CA GLY A 18 -5.71 4.43 13.43
C GLY A 18 -5.49 3.63 14.71
N SER A 19 -6.50 3.54 15.57
CA SER A 19 -6.38 2.73 16.80
C SER A 19 -6.45 1.24 16.53
N THR A 20 -7.32 0.83 15.58
CA THR A 20 -7.50 -0.57 15.21
C THR A 20 -7.55 -0.70 13.70
N TYR A 21 -6.78 -1.63 13.14
CA TYR A 21 -6.77 -1.89 11.70
C TYR A 21 -7.39 -3.25 11.40
N THR A 22 -8.13 -3.32 10.29
CA THR A 22 -8.71 -4.55 9.78
C THR A 22 -8.29 -4.77 8.34
N ASP A 23 -8.18 -6.04 7.93
CA ASP A 23 -7.88 -6.41 6.55
C ASP A 23 -9.04 -6.01 5.64
N ILE A 24 -8.73 -5.35 4.52
CA ILE A 24 -9.76 -4.94 3.56
C ILE A 24 -10.21 -6.14 2.74
N VAL A 25 -9.31 -6.68 1.93
CA VAL A 25 -9.53 -7.87 1.10
C VAL A 25 -8.19 -8.56 0.90
N PRO A 26 -8.17 -9.87 0.59
CA PRO A 26 -6.92 -10.54 0.22
C PRO A 26 -6.33 -9.94 -1.05
N ILE A 27 -5.05 -9.61 -1.06
CA ILE A 27 -4.36 -9.08 -2.22
C ILE A 27 -3.42 -10.12 -2.80
N VAL A 28 -3.24 -10.09 -4.13
CA VAL A 28 -2.34 -11.01 -4.83
C VAL A 28 -1.03 -10.33 -5.24
N ASP A 29 -1.01 -9.01 -5.26
CA ASP A 29 0.18 -8.24 -5.62
C ASP A 29 0.10 -6.86 -4.98
N TYR A 30 1.26 -6.27 -4.70
CA TYR A 30 1.35 -4.91 -4.19
C TYR A 30 2.47 -4.16 -4.91
N PRO A 31 2.38 -2.82 -5.02
CA PRO A 31 3.38 -2.03 -5.73
C PRO A 31 4.58 -1.71 -4.85
N ASP A 32 5.65 -1.23 -5.48
CA ASP A 32 6.71 -0.55 -4.76
C ASP A 32 6.16 0.71 -4.08
N TYR A 33 6.68 1.02 -2.91
CA TYR A 33 6.32 2.25 -2.22
C TYR A 33 7.54 2.81 -1.49
N MET A 34 7.52 4.13 -1.27
CA MET A 34 8.59 4.89 -0.61
C MET A 34 9.93 4.85 -1.37
N ASN A 35 9.90 4.57 -2.66
CA ASN A 35 11.11 4.43 -3.47
C ASN A 35 11.54 5.72 -4.16
N GLU A 36 10.63 6.66 -4.37
CA GLU A 36 10.93 7.87 -5.12
C GLU A 36 11.54 8.93 -4.22
N VAL A 37 12.58 9.56 -4.72
CA VAL A 37 13.32 10.58 -3.99
C VAL A 37 13.52 11.78 -4.91
N ASN A 38 13.14 12.95 -4.44
CA ASN A 38 13.44 14.20 -5.10
C ASN A 38 14.79 14.70 -4.60
N THR A 39 15.62 15.20 -5.51
CA THR A 39 16.91 15.78 -5.17
C THR A 39 16.92 17.26 -5.54
N ILE A 40 17.60 18.07 -4.73
CA ILE A 40 17.77 19.49 -4.96
C ILE A 40 19.25 19.75 -5.20
N ASP A 41 19.56 20.36 -6.36
CA ASP A 41 20.94 20.72 -6.70
C ASP A 41 21.35 21.95 -5.89
N VAL A 42 22.31 21.79 -5.02
CA VAL A 42 22.87 22.86 -4.19
C VAL A 42 24.32 23.19 -4.57
N THR A 43 24.74 22.79 -5.77
CA THR A 43 26.07 23.07 -6.29
C THR A 43 26.29 24.57 -6.41
N ASN A 44 27.47 25.05 -6.01
CA ASN A 44 27.87 26.44 -6.18
C ASN A 44 29.20 26.52 -6.96
N LEU A 45 29.65 27.75 -7.27
CA LEU A 45 30.80 27.95 -8.10
C LEU A 45 32.12 27.50 -7.46
N GLN A 46 32.12 27.19 -6.19
CA GLN A 46 33.32 26.70 -5.48
C GLN A 46 33.39 25.19 -5.43
N ASN A 47 32.32 24.49 -5.86
CA ASN A 47 32.29 23.04 -5.89
C ASN A 47 33.01 22.49 -7.11
N SER A 48 33.81 21.46 -6.92
CA SER A 48 34.47 20.75 -8.02
C SER A 48 33.57 19.68 -8.65
N MET A 49 32.41 19.37 -8.05
CA MET A 49 31.45 18.42 -8.53
C MET A 49 30.05 18.88 -8.10
N HIS A 50 29.03 18.37 -8.77
CA HIS A 50 27.66 18.66 -8.40
C HIS A 50 27.31 18.08 -7.02
N THR A 51 26.65 18.90 -6.22
CA THR A 51 26.21 18.51 -4.87
C THR A 51 24.70 18.57 -4.78
N TYR A 52 24.10 17.51 -4.23
CA TYR A 52 22.65 17.36 -4.13
C TYR A 52 22.24 17.11 -2.69
N ILE A 53 21.06 17.61 -2.33
CA ILE A 53 20.39 17.24 -1.08
C ILE A 53 19.06 16.60 -1.40
N MET A 54 18.56 15.79 -0.46
CA MET A 54 17.26 15.17 -0.59
C MET A 54 16.16 16.20 -0.36
N GLY A 55 15.19 16.26 -1.29
CA GLY A 55 14.00 17.08 -1.13
C GLY A 55 12.91 16.36 -0.36
N LEU A 56 11.66 16.76 -0.60
CA LEU A 56 10.52 16.09 0.01
C LEU A 56 10.43 14.64 -0.49
N LEU A 57 10.09 13.73 0.43
CA LEU A 57 9.88 12.32 0.09
C LEU A 57 8.63 12.20 -0.79
N ASP A 58 8.79 11.55 -1.94
CA ASP A 58 7.67 11.20 -2.81
C ASP A 58 7.27 9.76 -2.52
N THR A 59 6.00 9.57 -2.19
CA THR A 59 5.45 8.22 -1.91
C THR A 59 5.07 7.46 -3.18
N GLY A 60 5.34 8.05 -4.36
CA GLY A 60 5.04 7.40 -5.64
C GLY A 60 3.68 7.72 -6.22
N GLY A 61 2.93 8.62 -5.60
CA GLY A 61 1.59 8.99 -6.05
C GLY A 61 0.62 7.82 -5.97
N ASP A 62 0.19 7.30 -7.11
CA ASP A 62 -0.77 6.20 -7.16
C ASP A 62 -0.09 4.86 -6.86
N MET A 63 -0.58 4.16 -5.86
CA MET A 63 -0.17 2.79 -5.55
C MET A 63 -1.28 1.82 -5.97
N ALA A 64 -0.97 0.89 -6.86
CA ALA A 64 -1.95 -0.04 -7.41
C ALA A 64 -1.77 -1.44 -6.80
N PHE A 65 -2.73 -1.86 -6.01
CA PHE A 65 -2.79 -3.22 -5.46
C PHE A 65 -3.68 -4.08 -6.34
N THR A 66 -3.34 -5.35 -6.50
CA THR A 66 -4.14 -6.29 -7.27
C THR A 66 -4.79 -7.30 -6.34
N ALA A 67 -6.09 -7.54 -6.54
CA ALA A 67 -6.84 -8.53 -5.78
C ALA A 67 -7.71 -9.34 -6.72
N ASN A 68 -8.03 -10.56 -6.32
CA ASN A 68 -9.00 -11.37 -7.05
C ASN A 68 -10.39 -10.77 -6.90
N TYR A 69 -11.14 -10.76 -8.00
CA TYR A 69 -12.48 -10.19 -7.99
C TYR A 69 -13.51 -11.19 -7.49
N ASN A 70 -14.34 -10.75 -6.55
CA ASN A 70 -15.64 -11.29 -6.30
C ASN A 70 -16.56 -10.14 -5.86
N LYS A 71 -17.86 -10.36 -5.94
CA LYS A 71 -18.82 -9.28 -5.71
C LYS A 71 -18.72 -8.70 -4.30
N THR A 72 -18.53 -9.54 -3.29
CA THR A 72 -18.46 -9.11 -1.89
C THR A 72 -17.22 -8.26 -1.65
N ASP A 73 -16.07 -8.72 -2.12
CA ASP A 73 -14.80 -7.98 -1.95
C ASP A 73 -14.83 -6.66 -2.72
N TYR A 74 -15.40 -6.65 -3.93
CA TYR A 74 -15.56 -5.42 -4.70
C TYR A 74 -16.42 -4.41 -3.94
N GLN A 75 -17.52 -4.84 -3.37
CA GLN A 75 -18.40 -3.97 -2.58
C GLN A 75 -17.68 -3.42 -1.34
N THR A 76 -16.86 -4.23 -0.69
CA THR A 76 -16.07 -3.79 0.46
C THR A 76 -15.11 -2.67 0.09
N VAL A 77 -14.38 -2.82 -1.02
CA VAL A 77 -13.44 -1.78 -1.48
C VAL A 77 -14.20 -0.55 -1.99
N LYS A 78 -15.30 -0.77 -2.70
CA LYS A 78 -16.11 0.33 -3.26
C LYS A 78 -16.70 1.22 -2.15
N ALA A 79 -16.97 0.67 -1.00
CA ALA A 79 -17.43 1.45 0.15
C ALA A 79 -16.36 2.42 0.66
N LEU A 80 -15.08 2.15 0.41
CA LEU A 80 -13.98 3.05 0.76
C LEU A 80 -13.71 4.10 -0.34
N ASP A 81 -14.23 3.88 -1.55
CA ASP A 81 -14.05 4.77 -2.70
C ASP A 81 -15.12 5.88 -2.66
N ASP A 82 -14.99 6.79 -1.72
CA ASP A 82 -15.95 7.88 -1.52
C ASP A 82 -15.31 9.27 -1.60
N GLY A 83 -14.06 9.36 -2.05
CA GLY A 83 -13.36 10.61 -2.24
C GLY A 83 -12.83 11.25 -0.96
N THR A 84 -12.89 10.55 0.18
CA THR A 84 -12.35 11.03 1.45
C THR A 84 -11.10 10.25 1.83
N ASP A 85 -10.24 10.89 2.64
CA ASP A 85 -9.05 10.23 3.16
C ASP A 85 -9.42 9.14 4.16
N LYS A 86 -8.73 8.01 4.05
CA LYS A 86 -8.88 6.87 4.95
C LYS A 86 -7.58 6.58 5.67
N TYR A 87 -7.67 6.03 6.87
CA TYR A 87 -6.50 5.48 7.55
C TYR A 87 -6.19 4.12 6.96
N LEU A 88 -5.03 4.00 6.33
CA LEU A 88 -4.62 2.80 5.61
C LEU A 88 -3.27 2.33 6.12
N ALA A 89 -2.98 1.05 5.94
CA ALA A 89 -1.69 0.49 6.31
C ALA A 89 -1.37 -0.72 5.45
N ILE A 90 -0.09 -0.99 5.31
CA ILE A 90 0.43 -2.22 4.72
C ILE A 90 1.15 -2.96 5.83
N TRP A 91 0.71 -4.18 6.11
CA TRP A 91 1.26 -5.01 7.17
C TRP A 91 1.91 -6.25 6.61
N PHE A 92 3.11 -6.54 7.09
CA PHE A 92 3.81 -7.79 6.81
C PHE A 92 3.77 -8.67 8.05
N GLY A 93 3.36 -9.92 7.86
CA GLY A 93 3.33 -10.90 8.93
C GLY A 93 1.95 -11.14 9.49
N GLY A 94 1.69 -12.37 9.85
CA GLY A 94 0.43 -12.81 10.42
C GLY A 94 0.57 -14.19 11.04
N THR A 95 -0.54 -14.72 11.54
CA THR A 95 -0.62 -16.07 12.09
C THR A 95 -1.72 -16.85 11.38
N GLU A 96 -1.53 -18.16 11.30
CA GLU A 96 -2.53 -19.07 10.76
C GLU A 96 -2.90 -20.10 11.84
N SER A 97 -4.19 -20.29 12.04
CA SER A 97 -4.72 -21.28 12.98
C SER A 97 -6.02 -21.85 12.44
N GLY A 98 -6.07 -23.16 12.24
CA GLY A 98 -7.26 -23.84 11.73
C GLY A 98 -7.74 -23.33 10.37
N GLY A 99 -6.83 -22.91 9.50
CA GLY A 99 -7.15 -22.34 8.19
C GLY A 99 -7.54 -20.88 8.20
N VAL A 100 -7.52 -20.22 9.36
CA VAL A 100 -7.81 -18.80 9.51
C VAL A 100 -6.53 -18.01 9.64
N ILE A 101 -6.35 -17.01 8.76
CA ILE A 101 -5.18 -16.14 8.77
C ILE A 101 -5.54 -14.84 9.47
N THR A 102 -4.73 -14.46 10.46
CA THR A 102 -4.91 -13.23 11.22
C THR A 102 -3.70 -12.32 11.03
N PRO A 103 -3.89 -11.08 10.51
CA PRO A 103 -2.80 -10.14 10.37
C PRO A 103 -2.26 -9.70 11.73
N THR A 104 -0.95 -9.69 11.89
CA THR A 104 -0.29 -9.22 13.11
C THR A 104 0.69 -8.08 12.86
N GLY A 105 1.21 -7.98 11.63
CA GLY A 105 2.20 -6.96 11.29
C GLY A 105 3.53 -7.13 12.01
N THR A 106 3.87 -8.36 12.43
CA THR A 106 5.10 -8.62 13.20
C THR A 106 6.37 -8.38 12.39
N ASP A 107 6.29 -8.44 11.06
CA ASP A 107 7.43 -8.26 10.16
C ASP A 107 7.50 -6.83 9.60
N GLY A 108 6.61 -5.96 9.97
CA GLY A 108 6.61 -4.55 9.61
C GLY A 108 5.22 -4.01 9.35
N LYS A 109 5.01 -2.76 9.74
CA LYS A 109 3.76 -2.03 9.53
C LYS A 109 4.07 -0.65 8.97
N TRP A 110 3.46 -0.30 7.85
CA TRP A 110 3.53 1.04 7.27
C TRP A 110 2.14 1.62 7.26
N SER A 111 1.93 2.69 8.00
CA SER A 111 0.62 3.35 8.12
C SER A 111 0.66 4.74 7.49
N PHE A 112 -0.45 5.13 6.88
CA PHE A 112 -0.58 6.41 6.19
C PHE A 112 -2.05 6.75 6.01
N MET A 113 -2.32 7.97 5.56
CA MET A 113 -3.65 8.37 5.12
C MET A 113 -3.67 8.47 3.61
N GLY A 114 -4.78 8.12 2.99
CA GLY A 114 -4.92 8.21 1.54
C GLY A 114 -6.34 7.95 1.09
N GLN A 115 -6.55 8.13 -0.21
CA GLN A 115 -7.84 7.88 -0.86
C GLN A 115 -7.77 6.59 -1.64
N VAL A 116 -8.90 5.88 -1.69
CA VAL A 116 -9.02 4.58 -2.34
C VAL A 116 -9.93 4.70 -3.55
N LYS A 117 -9.52 4.07 -4.66
CA LYS A 117 -10.35 3.92 -5.85
C LYS A 117 -10.21 2.50 -6.38
N VAL A 118 -11.32 1.89 -6.74
CA VAL A 118 -11.33 0.52 -7.26
C VAL A 118 -11.61 0.52 -8.76
N GLY A 119 -10.90 -0.34 -9.49
CA GLY A 119 -11.11 -0.55 -10.91
C GLY A 119 -11.10 -2.04 -11.23
N ILE A 120 -11.54 -2.38 -12.43
CA ILE A 120 -11.58 -3.77 -12.91
C ILE A 120 -10.47 -3.97 -13.93
N ILE A 121 -9.73 -5.06 -13.79
CA ILE A 121 -8.71 -5.46 -14.75
C ILE A 121 -9.33 -6.36 -15.79
N GLY A 122 -9.12 -6.02 -17.08
CA GLY A 122 -9.56 -6.87 -18.19
C GLY A 122 -8.70 -8.12 -18.26
N LYS A 123 -9.34 -9.27 -18.44
CA LYS A 123 -8.68 -10.56 -18.54
C LYS A 123 -9.20 -11.36 -19.73
N GLY A 124 -8.35 -12.23 -20.24
CA GLY A 124 -8.69 -13.11 -21.34
C GLY A 124 -9.40 -14.39 -20.87
N VAL A 125 -9.54 -15.32 -21.81
CA VAL A 125 -10.12 -16.65 -21.52
C VAL A 125 -9.17 -17.42 -20.60
N ASP A 126 -9.75 -18.18 -19.68
CA ASP A 126 -9.02 -19.02 -18.72
C ASP A 126 -8.15 -18.24 -17.72
N GLU A 127 -8.43 -16.97 -17.54
CA GLU A 127 -7.76 -16.16 -16.53
C GLU A 127 -8.73 -15.79 -15.40
N ALA A 128 -8.22 -15.68 -14.19
CA ALA A 128 -9.01 -15.24 -13.05
C ALA A 128 -9.39 -13.77 -13.21
N ARG A 129 -10.61 -13.42 -12.84
CA ARG A 129 -11.03 -12.02 -12.77
C ARG A 129 -10.30 -11.33 -11.63
N GLN A 130 -9.80 -10.14 -11.90
CA GLN A 130 -9.05 -9.37 -10.91
C GLN A 130 -9.52 -7.93 -10.89
N MET A 131 -9.29 -7.28 -9.77
CA MET A 131 -9.56 -5.86 -9.61
C MET A 131 -8.31 -5.14 -9.14
N THR A 132 -8.21 -3.86 -9.46
CA THR A 132 -7.12 -3.00 -9.02
C THR A 132 -7.63 -2.06 -7.94
N ILE A 133 -6.92 -1.99 -6.84
CA ILE A 133 -7.20 -1.05 -5.76
C ILE A 133 -6.14 0.04 -5.84
N HIS A 134 -6.54 1.22 -6.32
CA HIS A 134 -5.66 2.38 -6.39
C HIS A 134 -5.69 3.12 -5.07
N VAL A 135 -4.53 3.39 -4.51
CA VAL A 135 -4.39 4.14 -3.28
C VAL A 135 -3.49 5.34 -3.55
N VAL A 136 -3.99 6.54 -3.28
CA VAL A 136 -3.22 7.77 -3.43
C VAL A 136 -2.92 8.30 -2.03
N PRO A 137 -1.67 8.18 -1.56
CA PRO A 137 -1.31 8.65 -0.23
C PRO A 137 -1.46 10.17 -0.11
N SER A 138 -2.00 10.64 1.00
CA SER A 138 -2.09 12.06 1.31
C SER A 138 -1.21 12.45 2.50
N SER A 139 -0.50 11.50 3.10
CA SER A 139 0.45 11.74 4.19
C SER A 139 1.68 10.86 4.02
N ASP A 140 2.74 11.17 4.76
CA ASP A 140 3.92 10.32 4.81
C ASP A 140 3.58 8.99 5.47
N MET A 141 4.31 7.94 5.07
CA MET A 141 4.18 6.63 5.68
C MET A 141 4.96 6.57 6.97
N THR A 142 4.34 6.00 8.00
CA THR A 142 4.94 5.78 9.31
C THR A 142 5.22 4.30 9.48
N PHE A 143 6.46 3.98 9.80
CA PHE A 143 6.87 2.60 10.07
C PHE A 143 6.74 2.31 11.56
N ALA A 144 6.22 1.13 11.87
CA ALA A 144 6.11 0.66 13.25
C ALA A 144 6.57 -0.79 13.40
#